data_fbe19adeeb477efb504c998ae94170ab
#
_entry.id   fbe19adeeb477efb504c998ae94170ab
#
_cell.length_a   1.000
_cell.length_b   1.000
_cell.length_c   1.000
_cell.angle_alpha   90.00
_cell.angle_beta   90.00
_cell.angle_gamma   90.00
#
_symmetry.space_group_name_H-M   'P 1'
#
loop_
_entity.id
_entity.type
_entity.pdbx_description
1 polymer ?
#
loop_
_entity_poly.entity_id
_entity_poly.type
_entity_poly.pdbx_seq_one_letter_code
_entity_poly.pdbx_strand_id
1 'polypeptide(L)'
;MGNSNFVDYVKICCRTGAGGPGAVHFHRDKLTAKGGPDGGDGGRAGHIIVKGNKQMWTLLHLKYRKHVLGTPGERGGSTLKTGANGKDDILEVPIGTIAKDFETGEVLFEIEFDGQEEILLEGGRGGQGNNHFKSSTNQSPRFAQPGDPKKEEWKILELKLLADVGLVGFPNAGKSTLLSVVSAAKPEIADYPFTTLVPNLGIVSYHENKSFVMADIPGIIEGAHEGKGLGTRFLRHIERNSVLLFMIPADSKSIKKDYKILLKELKLYNPELLDKSRVLAITKSDLLDAELLKEMKKEVPRGIPSIFISSIAESGIAKLKDMLWKELNKS
;
A
#
# COMPACT_ATOMS: atom_id res chain seq x y z
N MET A 1 -23.20 2.13 -12.89
CA MET A 1 -22.15 2.44 -11.93
C MET A 1 -21.39 1.15 -11.70
N GLY A 2 -20.21 0.99 -12.33
CA GLY A 2 -19.41 -0.22 -12.19
C GLY A 2 -18.92 -0.36 -10.75
N ASN A 3 -19.19 -1.50 -10.12
CA ASN A 3 -18.55 -1.86 -8.85
C ASN A 3 -17.07 -2.12 -9.13
N SER A 4 -16.24 -1.09 -9.05
CA SER A 4 -14.81 -1.25 -9.00
C SER A 4 -14.45 -1.95 -7.68
N ASN A 5 -13.91 -3.17 -7.78
CA ASN A 5 -13.42 -3.92 -6.62
C ASN A 5 -12.04 -3.42 -6.14
N PHE A 6 -11.49 -2.42 -6.82
CA PHE A 6 -10.24 -1.78 -6.48
C PHE A 6 -10.49 -0.40 -5.88
N VAL A 7 -9.94 -0.15 -4.70
CA VAL A 7 -10.02 1.12 -3.98
C VAL A 7 -8.62 1.47 -3.48
N ASP A 8 -8.12 2.58 -3.97
CA ASP A 8 -6.78 3.12 -3.69
C ASP A 8 -6.80 4.34 -2.78
N TYR A 9 -7.96 4.91 -2.56
CA TYR A 9 -8.17 6.09 -1.73
C TYR A 9 -9.37 5.90 -0.82
N VAL A 10 -9.17 6.10 0.48
CA VAL A 10 -10.24 6.04 1.48
C VAL A 10 -10.07 7.18 2.48
N LYS A 11 -11.16 7.89 2.73
CA LYS A 11 -11.28 8.83 3.84
C LYS A 11 -11.99 8.12 4.99
N ILE A 12 -11.34 8.04 6.14
CA ILE A 12 -11.86 7.40 7.36
C ILE A 12 -11.93 8.40 8.51
N CYS A 13 -12.96 8.25 9.32
CA CYS A 13 -13.11 8.99 10.58
C CYS A 13 -12.54 8.11 11.70
N CYS A 14 -11.44 8.54 12.28
CA CYS A 14 -10.78 7.89 13.41
C CYS A 14 -11.25 8.54 14.70
N ARG A 15 -11.85 7.78 15.61
CA ARG A 15 -12.28 8.25 16.92
C ARG A 15 -11.66 7.39 18.00
N THR A 16 -10.84 7.96 18.87
CA THR A 16 -10.31 7.25 20.03
C THR A 16 -11.33 7.16 21.16
N GLY A 17 -11.14 6.19 22.04
CA GLY A 17 -11.77 6.21 23.34
C GLY A 17 -11.22 7.32 24.23
N ALA A 18 -11.94 7.69 25.28
CA ALA A 18 -11.39 8.50 26.36
C ALA A 18 -10.48 7.64 27.25
N GLY A 19 -9.43 8.21 27.80
CA GLY A 19 -8.67 7.59 28.87
C GLY A 19 -9.54 7.37 30.11
N GLY A 20 -9.31 6.27 30.83
CA GLY A 20 -9.99 6.01 32.08
C GLY A 20 -9.66 7.06 33.14
N PRO A 21 -10.59 7.53 33.97
CA PRO A 21 -10.27 8.44 35.06
C PRO A 21 -9.51 7.72 36.17
N GLY A 22 -8.61 8.43 36.83
CA GLY A 22 -7.99 7.97 38.07
C GLY A 22 -9.02 7.76 39.18
N ALA A 23 -8.68 6.94 40.15
CA ALA A 23 -9.54 6.68 41.30
C ALA A 23 -9.21 7.56 42.47
N VAL A 24 -10.25 7.93 43.24
CA VAL A 24 -10.09 8.48 44.57
C VAL A 24 -10.47 7.41 45.54
N HIS A 25 -9.48 6.84 46.25
CA HIS A 25 -9.69 5.81 47.24
C HIS A 25 -8.72 6.00 48.39
N PHE A 26 -9.13 5.59 49.58
CA PHE A 26 -8.33 5.62 50.83
C PHE A 26 -8.31 4.23 51.42
N HIS A 27 -7.13 3.75 51.73
CA HIS A 27 -6.96 2.45 52.37
C HIS A 27 -7.68 2.39 53.71
N ARG A 28 -8.47 1.35 53.95
CA ARG A 28 -9.14 1.07 55.21
C ARG A 28 -9.16 -0.44 55.43
N ASP A 29 -8.61 -0.83 56.55
CA ASP A 29 -8.72 -2.20 57.06
C ASP A 29 -9.02 -2.22 58.57
N LYS A 30 -9.12 -3.45 59.15
CA LYS A 30 -9.43 -3.61 60.59
C LYS A 30 -8.37 -2.98 61.50
N LEU A 31 -7.14 -2.86 61.05
CA LEU A 31 -6.01 -2.32 61.84
C LEU A 31 -5.72 -0.87 61.53
N THR A 32 -6.15 -0.38 60.37
CA THR A 32 -5.85 0.97 59.90
C THR A 32 -7.14 1.72 59.50
N ALA A 33 -7.79 2.32 60.50
CA ALA A 33 -9.04 3.07 60.29
C ALA A 33 -8.89 4.30 59.41
N LYS A 34 -7.68 4.93 59.39
CA LYS A 34 -7.33 6.15 58.63
C LYS A 34 -6.09 5.87 57.76
N GLY A 35 -6.22 5.03 56.75
CA GLY A 35 -5.15 4.78 55.80
C GLY A 35 -4.96 5.93 54.81
N GLY A 36 -3.80 5.93 54.15
CA GLY A 36 -3.46 6.96 53.13
C GLY A 36 -4.23 6.76 51.80
N PRO A 37 -4.06 7.71 50.85
CA PRO A 37 -4.63 7.57 49.53
C PRO A 37 -4.01 6.36 48.78
N ASP A 38 -4.85 5.51 48.22
CA ASP A 38 -4.45 4.32 47.46
C ASP A 38 -5.28 4.11 46.19
N GLY A 39 -5.85 5.20 45.65
CA GLY A 39 -6.52 5.17 44.38
C GLY A 39 -5.53 4.94 43.23
N GLY A 40 -5.83 3.99 42.35
CA GLY A 40 -5.04 3.64 41.19
C GLY A 40 -5.33 4.55 39.98
N ASP A 41 -4.48 4.43 38.98
CA ASP A 41 -4.58 5.22 37.74
C ASP A 41 -5.62 4.62 36.79
N GLY A 42 -6.18 5.46 35.92
CA GLY A 42 -7.02 4.99 34.81
C GLY A 42 -6.19 4.31 33.73
N GLY A 43 -6.79 3.39 33.00
CA GLY A 43 -6.19 2.78 31.81
C GLY A 43 -6.15 3.75 30.63
N ARG A 44 -5.18 3.59 29.73
CA ARG A 44 -5.19 4.30 28.44
C ARG A 44 -6.32 3.82 27.54
N ALA A 45 -6.82 4.65 26.65
CA ALA A 45 -7.67 4.21 25.55
C ALA A 45 -6.86 3.44 24.50
N GLY A 46 -7.54 2.61 23.70
CA GLY A 46 -6.94 1.91 22.56
C GLY A 46 -6.46 2.88 21.51
N HIS A 47 -5.30 2.57 20.90
CA HIS A 47 -4.79 3.25 19.72
C HIS A 47 -5.51 2.76 18.46
N ILE A 48 -5.49 3.56 17.42
CA ILE A 48 -5.82 3.13 16.06
C ILE A 48 -4.50 2.95 15.33
N ILE A 49 -4.21 1.71 14.92
CA ILE A 49 -2.94 1.29 14.35
C ILE A 49 -3.17 0.85 12.92
N VAL A 50 -2.30 1.24 12.02
CA VAL A 50 -2.25 0.74 10.64
C VAL A 50 -1.16 -0.31 10.55
N LYS A 51 -1.49 -1.48 9.99
CA LYS A 51 -0.57 -2.60 9.84
C LYS A 51 -0.45 -3.03 8.39
N GLY A 52 0.78 -3.13 7.89
CA GLY A 52 1.08 -3.61 6.55
C GLY A 52 0.78 -5.09 6.39
N ASN A 53 0.07 -5.45 5.31
CA ASN A 53 -0.21 -6.83 4.93
C ASN A 53 0.08 -7.04 3.44
N LYS A 54 1.13 -7.83 3.15
CA LYS A 54 1.57 -8.16 1.78
C LYS A 54 0.52 -8.91 0.95
N GLN A 55 -0.46 -9.57 1.61
CA GLN A 55 -1.52 -10.32 0.92
C GLN A 55 -2.66 -9.42 0.44
N MET A 56 -2.70 -8.17 0.91
CA MET A 56 -3.71 -7.19 0.51
C MET A 56 -3.21 -6.37 -0.67
N TRP A 57 -4.14 -6.00 -1.55
CA TRP A 57 -3.86 -5.22 -2.77
C TRP A 57 -4.84 -4.06 -2.97
N THR A 58 -5.79 -3.86 -2.07
CA THR A 58 -6.81 -2.80 -2.14
C THR A 58 -7.25 -2.36 -0.76
N LEU A 59 -7.71 -1.11 -0.66
CA LEU A 59 -8.34 -0.54 0.53
C LEU A 59 -9.88 -0.76 0.56
N LEU A 60 -10.41 -1.68 -0.26
CA LEU A 60 -11.85 -1.89 -0.44
C LEU A 60 -12.60 -2.12 0.87
N HIS A 61 -12.03 -2.90 1.79
CA HIS A 61 -12.64 -3.20 3.09
C HIS A 61 -12.85 -1.93 3.94
N LEU A 62 -11.96 -0.92 3.80
CA LEU A 62 -12.06 0.37 4.50
C LEU A 62 -13.10 1.30 3.86
N LYS A 63 -13.44 1.11 2.57
CA LYS A 63 -14.53 1.85 1.91
C LYS A 63 -15.86 1.67 2.64
N TYR A 64 -16.07 0.48 3.21
CA TYR A 64 -17.28 0.13 3.96
C TYR A 64 -17.13 0.36 5.46
N ARG A 65 -15.92 0.51 5.98
CA ARG A 65 -15.59 0.79 7.38
C ARG A 65 -15.09 2.23 7.54
N LYS A 66 -15.97 3.18 7.27
CA LYS A 66 -15.61 4.63 7.31
C LYS A 66 -15.37 5.17 8.72
N HIS A 67 -15.86 4.50 9.75
CA HIS A 67 -15.71 4.90 11.15
C HIS A 67 -14.90 3.84 11.89
N VAL A 68 -13.79 4.26 12.45
CA VAL A 68 -12.88 3.44 13.24
C VAL A 68 -12.93 3.94 14.67
N LEU A 69 -13.27 3.06 15.62
CA LEU A 69 -13.56 3.41 16.99
C LEU A 69 -12.59 2.69 17.94
N GLY A 70 -11.70 3.45 18.59
CA GLY A 70 -10.87 2.94 19.67
C GLY A 70 -11.69 2.71 20.93
N THR A 71 -11.37 1.68 21.71
CA THR A 71 -12.04 1.38 22.97
C THR A 71 -11.56 2.31 24.08
N PRO A 72 -12.44 2.76 25.02
CA PRO A 72 -12.01 3.60 26.13
C PRO A 72 -11.17 2.77 27.13
N GLY A 73 -10.34 3.49 27.91
CA GLY A 73 -9.66 2.93 29.06
C GLY A 73 -10.62 2.81 30.26
N GLU A 74 -10.36 1.85 31.13
CA GLU A 74 -11.14 1.65 32.35
C GLU A 74 -10.66 2.58 33.48
N ARG A 75 -11.57 2.85 34.40
CA ARG A 75 -11.29 3.64 35.61
C ARG A 75 -10.29 2.89 36.51
N GLY A 76 -9.41 3.65 37.16
CA GLY A 76 -8.56 3.13 38.24
C GLY A 76 -9.37 2.52 39.40
N GLY A 77 -8.81 1.52 40.05
CA GLY A 77 -9.42 0.84 41.17
C GLY A 77 -8.86 1.28 42.53
N SER A 78 -9.27 0.60 43.58
CA SER A 78 -8.67 0.69 44.92
C SER A 78 -7.34 -0.07 44.98
N THR A 79 -6.58 0.17 46.04
CA THR A 79 -5.33 -0.56 46.31
C THR A 79 -4.33 -0.44 45.15
N LEU A 80 -4.19 0.78 44.63
CA LEU A 80 -3.28 1.15 43.51
C LEU A 80 -3.52 0.34 42.22
N LYS A 81 -4.69 -0.27 42.04
CA LYS A 81 -4.99 -1.02 40.82
C LYS A 81 -5.24 -0.06 39.65
N THR A 82 -4.39 -0.15 38.68
CA THR A 82 -4.58 0.57 37.40
C THR A 82 -5.76 -0.02 36.64
N GLY A 83 -6.60 0.83 36.03
CA GLY A 83 -7.66 0.41 35.13
C GLY A 83 -7.11 -0.32 33.90
N ALA A 84 -7.90 -1.23 33.34
CA ALA A 84 -7.49 -1.92 32.12
C ALA A 84 -7.35 -0.95 30.95
N ASN A 85 -6.34 -1.16 30.11
CA ASN A 85 -6.16 -0.41 28.88
C ASN A 85 -7.23 -0.80 27.86
N GLY A 86 -7.70 0.17 27.09
CA GLY A 86 -8.53 -0.08 25.93
C GLY A 86 -7.77 -0.93 24.89
N LYS A 87 -8.51 -1.75 24.16
CA LYS A 87 -7.94 -2.56 23.07
C LYS A 87 -7.63 -1.68 21.88
N ASP A 88 -6.45 -1.88 21.31
CA ASP A 88 -6.04 -1.21 20.06
C ASP A 88 -6.87 -1.75 18.89
N ASP A 89 -7.22 -0.90 17.95
CA ASP A 89 -7.90 -1.26 16.70
C ASP A 89 -6.89 -1.25 15.56
N ILE A 90 -6.68 -2.43 14.96
CA ILE A 90 -5.68 -2.62 13.92
C ILE A 90 -6.37 -2.62 12.56
N LEU A 91 -5.93 -1.70 11.69
CA LEU A 91 -6.35 -1.59 10.30
C LEU A 91 -5.28 -2.21 9.41
N GLU A 92 -5.58 -3.37 8.84
CA GLU A 92 -4.68 -3.96 7.86
C GLU A 92 -4.79 -3.24 6.52
N VAL A 93 -3.65 -2.91 5.92
CA VAL A 93 -3.57 -2.19 4.64
C VAL A 93 -2.50 -2.79 3.74
N PRO A 94 -2.62 -2.64 2.42
CA PRO A 94 -1.55 -3.03 1.49
C PRO A 94 -0.24 -2.29 1.77
N ILE A 95 0.87 -2.91 1.41
CA ILE A 95 2.17 -2.26 1.37
C ILE A 95 2.13 -1.11 0.35
N GLY A 96 2.79 0.01 0.67
CA GLY A 96 2.73 1.23 -0.14
C GLY A 96 1.55 2.15 0.20
N THR A 97 0.82 1.86 1.29
CA THR A 97 -0.22 2.76 1.79
C THR A 97 0.39 3.94 2.53
N ILE A 98 -0.01 5.15 2.14
CA ILE A 98 0.34 6.41 2.81
C ILE A 98 -0.84 6.86 3.64
N ALA A 99 -0.56 7.20 4.90
CA ALA A 99 -1.50 7.88 5.76
C ALA A 99 -1.26 9.39 5.71
N LYS A 100 -2.33 10.16 5.53
CA LYS A 100 -2.29 11.63 5.52
C LYS A 100 -3.33 12.17 6.48
N ASP A 101 -3.02 13.32 7.07
CA ASP A 101 -4.02 14.10 7.75
C ASP A 101 -4.98 14.73 6.73
N PHE A 102 -6.29 14.70 7.02
CA PHE A 102 -7.28 15.23 6.08
C PHE A 102 -7.31 16.77 6.05
N GLU A 103 -7.06 17.43 7.19
CA GLU A 103 -7.16 18.89 7.29
C GLU A 103 -5.90 19.58 6.78
N THR A 104 -4.73 19.07 7.16
CA THR A 104 -3.44 19.66 6.77
C THR A 104 -2.91 19.11 5.44
N GLY A 105 -3.33 17.91 5.03
CA GLY A 105 -2.78 17.20 3.88
C GLY A 105 -1.36 16.65 4.10
N GLU A 106 -0.82 16.77 5.30
CA GLU A 106 0.52 16.28 5.64
C GLU A 106 0.56 14.76 5.63
N VAL A 107 1.67 14.22 5.13
CA VAL A 107 1.97 12.79 5.19
C VAL A 107 2.41 12.45 6.60
N LEU A 108 1.67 11.56 7.27
CA LEU A 108 1.99 11.09 8.62
C LEU A 108 3.05 10.01 8.57
N PHE A 109 2.82 8.98 7.76
CA PHE A 109 3.74 7.86 7.55
C PHE A 109 3.39 7.11 6.26
N GLU A 110 4.29 6.19 5.87
CA GLU A 110 4.11 5.24 4.77
C GLU A 110 4.37 3.82 5.27
N ILE A 111 3.55 2.88 4.84
CA ILE A 111 3.73 1.45 5.12
C ILE A 111 4.60 0.84 4.00
N GLU A 112 5.84 0.49 4.32
CA GLU A 112 6.85 0.05 3.34
C GLU A 112 7.04 -1.47 3.30
N PHE A 113 6.78 -2.18 4.41
CA PHE A 113 7.02 -3.61 4.51
C PHE A 113 5.92 -4.36 5.27
N ASP A 114 5.88 -5.67 5.06
CA ASP A 114 4.90 -6.55 5.67
C ASP A 114 5.06 -6.60 7.20
N GLY A 115 3.93 -6.46 7.91
CA GLY A 115 3.90 -6.45 9.37
C GLY A 115 4.33 -5.14 10.03
N GLN A 116 4.70 -4.10 9.27
CA GLN A 116 4.95 -2.77 9.83
C GLN A 116 3.69 -2.23 10.49
N GLU A 117 3.84 -1.71 11.71
CA GLU A 117 2.74 -1.13 12.50
C GLU A 117 3.05 0.32 12.82
N GLU A 118 2.11 1.22 12.47
CA GLU A 118 2.22 2.66 12.72
C GLU A 118 0.95 3.18 13.39
N ILE A 119 1.10 4.08 14.36
CA ILE A 119 -0.04 4.66 15.07
C ILE A 119 -0.65 5.77 14.24
N LEU A 120 -1.88 5.56 13.77
CA LEU A 120 -2.65 6.55 13.00
C LEU A 120 -3.29 7.61 13.91
N LEU A 121 -3.77 7.19 15.09
CA LEU A 121 -4.32 8.08 16.11
C LEU A 121 -4.10 7.50 17.52
N GLU A 122 -3.47 8.30 18.36
CA GLU A 122 -3.18 7.90 19.75
C GLU A 122 -4.43 7.94 20.62
N GLY A 123 -4.66 6.86 21.38
CA GLY A 123 -5.69 6.81 22.42
C GLY A 123 -5.40 7.77 23.58
N GLY A 124 -6.46 8.26 24.21
CA GLY A 124 -6.36 9.14 25.36
C GLY A 124 -5.61 8.48 26.53
N ARG A 125 -4.77 9.22 27.22
CA ARG A 125 -4.05 8.75 28.42
C ARG A 125 -4.98 8.59 29.59
N GLY A 126 -4.73 7.59 30.43
CA GLY A 126 -5.44 7.43 31.70
C GLY A 126 -5.07 8.56 32.68
N GLY A 127 -6.05 8.95 33.49
CA GLY A 127 -5.86 9.94 34.56
C GLY A 127 -5.16 9.31 35.76
N GLN A 128 -4.37 10.11 36.48
CA GLN A 128 -3.67 9.70 37.68
C GLN A 128 -4.61 9.59 38.89
N GLY A 129 -4.45 8.54 39.69
CA GLY A 129 -5.18 8.33 40.94
C GLY A 129 -4.75 9.29 42.04
N ASN A 130 -5.56 9.37 43.13
CA ASN A 130 -5.28 10.31 44.17
C ASN A 130 -3.95 10.07 44.91
N ASN A 131 -3.40 8.88 44.84
CA ASN A 131 -2.09 8.58 45.44
C ASN A 131 -0.94 9.41 44.84
N HIS A 132 -1.00 9.75 43.55
CA HIS A 132 0.01 10.59 42.88
C HIS A 132 0.06 12.02 43.39
N PHE A 133 -1.06 12.52 43.98
CA PHE A 133 -1.19 13.88 44.46
C PHE A 133 -0.85 14.04 45.96
N LYS A 134 -0.37 12.95 46.58
CA LYS A 134 0.11 13.00 47.96
C LYS A 134 1.40 13.81 48.06
N SER A 135 1.38 14.78 48.96
CA SER A 135 2.54 15.65 49.26
C SER A 135 2.67 15.85 50.77
N SER A 136 3.76 16.48 51.19
CA SER A 136 3.98 16.86 52.60
C SER A 136 2.88 17.78 53.15
N THR A 137 2.35 18.65 52.32
CA THR A 137 1.28 19.61 52.66
C THR A 137 -0.12 19.04 52.46
N ASN A 138 -0.29 18.06 51.57
CA ASN A 138 -1.56 17.39 51.28
C ASN A 138 -1.41 15.88 51.35
N GLN A 139 -1.51 15.30 52.54
CA GLN A 139 -1.34 13.88 52.78
C GLN A 139 -2.58 13.03 52.39
N SER A 140 -3.71 13.65 52.16
CA SER A 140 -5.00 12.99 51.93
C SER A 140 -5.76 13.66 50.76
N PRO A 141 -5.21 13.68 49.52
CA PRO A 141 -5.89 14.28 48.39
C PRO A 141 -7.19 13.59 48.05
N ARG A 142 -8.28 14.37 47.92
CA ARG A 142 -9.64 13.90 47.64
C ARG A 142 -10.01 14.10 46.14
N PHE A 143 -9.04 14.20 45.30
CA PHE A 143 -9.23 14.35 43.87
C PHE A 143 -8.30 13.39 43.10
N ALA A 144 -8.68 13.07 41.90
CA ALA A 144 -7.90 12.34 40.93
C ALA A 144 -8.01 13.03 39.59
N GLN A 145 -7.10 12.77 38.69
CA GLN A 145 -7.09 13.34 37.36
C GLN A 145 -8.12 12.61 36.48
N PRO A 146 -8.94 13.35 35.69
CA PRO A 146 -9.71 12.70 34.61
C PRO A 146 -8.76 12.16 33.56
N GLY A 147 -9.17 11.12 32.84
CA GLY A 147 -8.44 10.70 31.64
C GLY A 147 -8.55 11.73 30.51
N ASP A 148 -7.66 11.66 29.55
CA ASP A 148 -7.72 12.52 28.36
C ASP A 148 -9.05 12.28 27.62
N PRO A 149 -9.65 13.34 27.07
CA PRO A 149 -10.89 13.24 26.33
C PRO A 149 -10.68 12.43 25.03
N LYS A 150 -11.76 11.89 24.47
CA LYS A 150 -11.78 11.28 23.16
C LYS A 150 -11.36 12.30 22.10
N LYS A 151 -10.58 11.85 21.12
CA LYS A 151 -10.21 12.60 19.92
C LYS A 151 -10.95 12.07 18.72
N GLU A 152 -11.32 12.92 17.80
CA GLU A 152 -11.94 12.54 16.53
C GLU A 152 -11.25 13.30 15.40
N GLU A 153 -10.68 12.58 14.46
CA GLU A 153 -9.92 13.16 13.35
C GLU A 153 -10.22 12.39 12.06
N TRP A 154 -10.27 13.14 10.96
CA TRP A 154 -10.37 12.52 9.64
C TRP A 154 -8.97 12.26 9.10
N LYS A 155 -8.77 11.04 8.61
CA LYS A 155 -7.52 10.61 7.99
C LYS A 155 -7.78 10.11 6.58
N ILE A 156 -6.78 10.26 5.73
CA ILE A 156 -6.76 9.73 4.38
C ILE A 156 -5.77 8.57 4.35
N LEU A 157 -6.20 7.44 3.84
CA LEU A 157 -5.33 6.35 3.44
C LEU A 157 -5.32 6.29 1.92
N GLU A 158 -4.15 6.46 1.33
CA GLU A 158 -3.93 6.47 -0.10
C GLU A 158 -2.90 5.41 -0.45
N LEU A 159 -3.28 4.49 -1.32
CA LEU A 159 -2.38 3.47 -1.80
C LEU A 159 -1.53 4.05 -2.94
N LYS A 160 -0.22 4.17 -2.71
CA LYS A 160 0.71 4.36 -3.82
C LYS A 160 0.71 3.08 -4.63
N LEU A 161 0.03 3.09 -5.75
CA LEU A 161 0.03 1.95 -6.65
C LEU A 161 1.44 1.63 -7.10
N LEU A 162 1.92 0.52 -6.57
CA LEU A 162 3.12 -0.14 -7.02
C LEU A 162 2.66 -1.20 -8.01
N ALA A 163 2.86 -0.96 -9.32
CA ALA A 163 2.80 -2.08 -10.23
C ALA A 163 4.09 -2.88 -10.04
N ASP A 164 3.96 -4.17 -9.83
CA ASP A 164 5.10 -5.07 -9.73
C ASP A 164 5.80 -5.17 -11.09
N VAL A 165 5.01 -5.12 -12.18
CA VAL A 165 5.48 -5.21 -13.57
C VAL A 165 4.99 -4.01 -14.38
N GLY A 166 5.92 -3.24 -14.92
CA GLY A 166 5.63 -2.15 -15.86
C GLY A 166 5.73 -2.62 -17.32
N LEU A 167 4.69 -2.37 -18.13
CA LEU A 167 4.71 -2.65 -19.56
C LEU A 167 5.38 -1.54 -20.34
N VAL A 168 6.40 -1.87 -21.14
CA VAL A 168 7.15 -0.95 -21.98
C VAL A 168 7.11 -1.43 -23.42
N GLY A 169 6.63 -0.62 -24.34
CA GLY A 169 6.54 -1.01 -25.75
C GLY A 169 5.91 0.07 -26.61
N PHE A 170 6.15 0.00 -27.92
CA PHE A 170 5.57 0.93 -28.89
C PHE A 170 4.03 0.92 -28.89
N PRO A 171 3.38 1.96 -29.45
CA PRO A 171 1.97 1.88 -29.77
C PRO A 171 1.66 0.61 -30.57
N ASN A 172 0.53 -0.02 -30.31
CA ASN A 172 0.09 -1.27 -30.96
C ASN A 172 1.01 -2.49 -30.75
N ALA A 173 1.96 -2.43 -29.80
CA ALA A 173 2.75 -3.61 -29.40
C ALA A 173 1.93 -4.68 -28.66
N GLY A 174 0.64 -4.46 -28.42
CA GLY A 174 -0.24 -5.42 -27.77
C GLY A 174 -0.28 -5.33 -26.26
N LYS A 175 0.17 -4.19 -25.66
CA LYS A 175 0.20 -3.99 -24.20
C LYS A 175 -1.18 -4.14 -23.54
N SER A 176 -2.16 -3.37 -23.99
CA SER A 176 -3.51 -3.39 -23.44
C SER A 176 -4.22 -4.73 -23.72
N THR A 177 -3.93 -5.38 -24.87
CA THR A 177 -4.45 -6.71 -25.19
C THR A 177 -3.85 -7.75 -24.24
N LEU A 178 -2.54 -7.73 -24.00
CA LEU A 178 -1.92 -8.61 -23.02
C LEU A 178 -2.55 -8.41 -21.63
N LEU A 179 -2.66 -7.15 -21.20
CA LEU A 179 -3.21 -6.82 -19.89
C LEU A 179 -4.64 -7.36 -19.71
N SER A 180 -5.48 -7.27 -20.75
CA SER A 180 -6.85 -7.80 -20.71
C SER A 180 -6.93 -9.33 -20.65
N VAL A 181 -5.95 -10.03 -21.24
CA VAL A 181 -5.91 -11.50 -21.27
C VAL A 181 -5.34 -12.06 -19.95
N VAL A 182 -4.34 -11.42 -19.37
CA VAL A 182 -3.67 -11.93 -18.15
C VAL A 182 -4.37 -11.52 -16.87
N SER A 183 -5.19 -10.47 -16.91
CA SER A 183 -5.89 -9.94 -15.75
C SER A 183 -7.04 -10.85 -15.30
N ALA A 184 -7.13 -11.12 -14.00
CA ALA A 184 -8.21 -11.92 -13.40
C ALA A 184 -9.55 -11.17 -13.37
N ALA A 185 -9.53 -9.84 -13.49
CA ALA A 185 -10.69 -8.97 -13.65
C ALA A 185 -10.46 -8.07 -14.86
N LYS A 186 -11.52 -7.47 -15.42
CA LYS A 186 -11.34 -6.47 -16.48
C LYS A 186 -10.37 -5.41 -15.99
N PRO A 187 -9.33 -5.05 -16.81
CA PRO A 187 -8.40 -4.00 -16.43
C PRO A 187 -9.16 -2.75 -16.03
N GLU A 188 -8.86 -2.21 -14.86
CA GLU A 188 -9.51 -1.02 -14.36
C GLU A 188 -8.71 0.21 -14.80
N ILE A 189 -9.43 1.18 -15.33
CA ILE A 189 -8.92 2.51 -15.60
C ILE A 189 -8.91 3.22 -14.26
N ALA A 190 -7.75 3.45 -13.70
CA ALA A 190 -7.60 4.18 -12.44
C ALA A 190 -7.53 5.68 -12.74
N ASP A 191 -8.61 6.40 -12.44
CA ASP A 191 -8.70 7.84 -12.63
C ASP A 191 -8.02 8.55 -11.45
N TYR A 192 -6.75 8.90 -11.63
CA TYR A 192 -5.98 9.60 -10.60
C TYR A 192 -6.06 11.10 -10.82
N PRO A 193 -6.45 11.88 -9.81
CA PRO A 193 -6.56 13.35 -9.93
C PRO A 193 -5.24 14.07 -10.22
N PHE A 194 -4.12 13.33 -10.24
CA PHE A 194 -2.78 13.86 -10.50
C PHE A 194 -2.11 13.27 -11.76
N THR A 195 -2.80 12.43 -12.54
CA THR A 195 -2.28 11.87 -13.80
C THR A 195 -2.98 12.51 -14.98
N THR A 196 -2.20 13.03 -15.94
CA THR A 196 -2.71 13.50 -17.23
C THR A 196 -3.00 12.34 -18.19
N LEU A 197 -2.41 11.16 -17.91
CA LEU A 197 -2.64 9.91 -18.63
C LEU A 197 -2.99 8.83 -17.60
N VAL A 198 -4.11 8.20 -17.81
CA VAL A 198 -4.67 7.20 -16.90
C VAL A 198 -4.03 5.85 -17.16
N PRO A 199 -3.29 5.26 -16.20
CA PRO A 199 -2.71 3.94 -16.37
C PRO A 199 -3.80 2.86 -16.36
N ASN A 200 -3.63 1.86 -17.23
CA ASN A 200 -4.43 0.64 -17.15
C ASN A 200 -3.73 -0.35 -16.23
N LEU A 201 -4.42 -0.78 -15.19
CA LEU A 201 -3.91 -1.74 -14.22
C LEU A 201 -4.60 -3.09 -14.39
N GLY A 202 -3.84 -4.16 -14.28
CA GLY A 202 -4.36 -5.51 -14.28
C GLY A 202 -3.76 -6.34 -13.16
N ILE A 203 -4.62 -7.03 -12.41
CA ILE A 203 -4.19 -7.98 -11.40
C ILE A 203 -4.04 -9.33 -12.08
N VAL A 204 -2.83 -9.84 -12.07
CA VAL A 204 -2.47 -11.12 -12.68
C VAL A 204 -2.48 -12.20 -11.61
N SER A 205 -3.42 -13.13 -11.69
CA SER A 205 -3.43 -14.30 -10.82
C SER A 205 -2.34 -15.30 -11.25
N TYR A 206 -1.59 -15.78 -10.24
CA TYR A 206 -0.52 -16.76 -10.43
C TYR A 206 -0.63 -17.85 -9.36
N HIS A 207 -0.89 -19.10 -9.79
CA HIS A 207 -1.16 -20.25 -8.92
C HIS A 207 -2.19 -19.94 -7.80
N GLU A 208 -2.37 -20.88 -6.86
CA GLU A 208 -3.28 -20.68 -5.74
C GLU A 208 -2.78 -19.58 -4.80
N ASN A 209 -3.62 -18.58 -4.57
CA ASN A 209 -3.41 -17.47 -3.63
C ASN A 209 -2.22 -16.54 -3.92
N LYS A 210 -1.68 -16.52 -5.13
CA LYS A 210 -0.62 -15.58 -5.53
C LYS A 210 -1.13 -14.66 -6.63
N SER A 211 -0.71 -13.40 -6.59
CA SER A 211 -1.02 -12.41 -7.62
C SER A 211 0.07 -11.35 -7.66
N PHE A 212 0.15 -10.65 -8.77
CA PHE A 212 0.98 -9.45 -8.92
C PHE A 212 0.25 -8.44 -9.80
N VAL A 213 0.61 -7.17 -9.65
CA VAL A 213 -0.01 -6.06 -10.39
C VAL A 213 0.84 -5.72 -11.60
N MET A 214 0.19 -5.64 -12.76
CA MET A 214 0.81 -5.23 -14.02
C MET A 214 0.19 -3.92 -14.47
N ALA A 215 1.02 -2.94 -14.87
CA ALA A 215 0.56 -1.64 -15.36
C ALA A 215 0.97 -1.41 -16.79
N ASP A 216 0.03 -0.99 -17.63
CA ASP A 216 0.32 -0.35 -18.91
C ASP A 216 0.60 1.13 -18.64
N ILE A 217 1.81 1.57 -18.94
CA ILE A 217 2.29 2.92 -18.70
C ILE A 217 2.19 3.69 -20.02
N PRO A 218 1.05 4.37 -20.30
CA PRO A 218 0.91 5.14 -21.51
C PRO A 218 1.89 6.33 -21.50
N GLY A 219 2.46 6.65 -22.66
CA GLY A 219 3.28 7.86 -22.85
C GLY A 219 4.75 7.75 -22.50
N ILE A 220 5.29 6.57 -22.13
CA ILE A 220 6.76 6.41 -22.04
C ILE A 220 7.44 6.63 -23.40
N ILE A 221 6.73 6.36 -24.49
CA ILE A 221 7.29 6.36 -25.87
C ILE A 221 6.70 7.47 -26.73
N GLU A 222 5.51 8.00 -26.44
CA GLU A 222 4.87 9.06 -27.20
C GLU A 222 5.21 10.44 -26.63
N GLY A 223 6.31 11.07 -27.09
CA GLY A 223 6.61 12.48 -26.83
C GLY A 223 7.15 12.80 -25.45
N ALA A 224 7.75 11.86 -24.75
CA ALA A 224 8.38 12.09 -23.44
C ALA A 224 9.46 13.21 -23.49
N HIS A 225 10.06 13.45 -24.64
CA HIS A 225 11.05 14.50 -24.87
C HIS A 225 10.45 15.84 -25.30
N GLU A 226 9.15 15.93 -25.62
CA GLU A 226 8.49 17.19 -26.04
C GLU A 226 7.97 18.05 -24.87
N GLY A 227 8.31 17.73 -23.62
CA GLY A 227 8.02 18.59 -22.47
C GLY A 227 6.54 18.71 -22.08
N LYS A 228 5.63 17.97 -22.70
CA LYS A 228 4.24 17.83 -22.23
C LYS A 228 4.20 16.81 -21.08
N GLY A 229 4.76 17.23 -19.95
CA GLY A 229 5.10 16.42 -18.81
C GLY A 229 3.94 15.59 -18.27
N LEU A 230 4.15 14.29 -18.27
CA LEU A 230 3.63 13.41 -17.23
C LEU A 230 4.10 13.99 -15.89
N GLY A 231 3.16 14.40 -15.03
CA GLY A 231 3.52 15.06 -13.79
C GLY A 231 4.57 14.27 -13.01
N THR A 232 5.55 14.96 -12.43
CA THR A 232 6.67 14.38 -11.65
C THR A 232 6.23 13.43 -10.54
N ARG A 233 4.97 13.45 -10.16
CA ARG A 233 4.37 12.53 -9.19
C ARG A 233 4.07 11.15 -9.77
N PHE A 234 3.66 11.07 -11.03
CA PHE A 234 3.40 9.80 -11.72
C PHE A 234 4.71 9.01 -11.96
N LEU A 235 5.81 9.72 -12.19
CA LEU A 235 7.14 9.16 -12.39
C LEU A 235 7.62 8.34 -11.18
N ARG A 236 7.37 8.82 -9.98
CA ARG A 236 7.70 8.12 -8.73
C ARG A 236 6.99 6.78 -8.57
N HIS A 237 5.84 6.59 -9.22
CA HIS A 237 5.12 5.32 -9.17
C HIS A 237 5.76 4.24 -10.06
N ILE A 238 6.40 4.65 -11.17
CA ILE A 238 7.12 3.74 -12.06
C ILE A 238 8.48 3.34 -11.48
N GLU A 239 9.11 4.24 -10.74
CA GLU A 239 10.40 4.01 -10.07
C GLU A 239 10.36 2.81 -9.12
N ARG A 240 9.19 2.42 -8.65
CA ARG A 240 8.99 1.30 -7.72
C ARG A 240 8.63 -0.02 -8.38
N ASN A 241 8.42 -0.07 -9.70
CA ASN A 241 8.23 -1.35 -10.39
C ASN A 241 9.46 -2.23 -10.21
N SER A 242 9.24 -3.48 -9.82
CA SER A 242 10.35 -4.42 -9.61
C SER A 242 10.87 -4.97 -10.92
N VAL A 243 9.99 -5.13 -11.94
CA VAL A 243 10.32 -5.72 -13.24
C VAL A 243 9.73 -4.89 -14.38
N LEU A 244 10.48 -4.73 -15.47
CA LEU A 244 10.02 -4.10 -16.70
C LEU A 244 9.82 -5.17 -17.80
N LEU A 245 8.61 -5.26 -18.32
CA LEU A 245 8.28 -6.12 -19.45
C LEU A 245 8.31 -5.33 -20.76
N PHE A 246 9.38 -5.53 -21.53
CA PHE A 246 9.51 -4.94 -22.86
C PHE A 246 8.69 -5.77 -23.85
N MET A 247 7.85 -5.08 -24.62
CA MET A 247 6.97 -5.71 -25.61
C MET A 247 7.31 -5.22 -27.01
N ILE A 248 7.76 -6.10 -27.88
CA ILE A 248 8.08 -5.84 -29.27
C ILE A 248 7.24 -6.79 -30.14
N PRO A 249 6.49 -6.24 -31.12
CA PRO A 249 5.67 -7.09 -31.97
C PRO A 249 6.53 -7.87 -32.97
N ALA A 250 6.10 -9.07 -33.32
CA ALA A 250 6.80 -9.96 -34.24
C ALA A 250 6.87 -9.43 -35.68
N ASP A 251 5.99 -8.51 -36.05
CA ASP A 251 5.99 -7.81 -37.34
C ASP A 251 7.04 -6.65 -37.42
N SER A 252 7.85 -6.49 -36.35
CA SER A 252 8.95 -5.51 -36.36
C SER A 252 10.07 -5.90 -37.34
N LYS A 253 10.65 -4.89 -37.99
CA LYS A 253 11.79 -5.07 -38.92
C LYS A 253 13.08 -5.52 -38.24
N SER A 254 13.29 -5.20 -36.96
CA SER A 254 14.45 -5.63 -36.15
C SER A 254 14.22 -5.49 -34.69
N ILE A 255 14.07 -6.62 -33.99
CA ILE A 255 13.88 -6.70 -32.52
C ILE A 255 15.03 -5.99 -31.79
N LYS A 256 16.28 -6.18 -32.25
CA LYS A 256 17.45 -5.55 -31.60
C LYS A 256 17.45 -4.02 -31.68
N LYS A 257 17.03 -3.46 -32.83
CA LYS A 257 16.95 -1.99 -32.99
C LYS A 257 15.85 -1.42 -32.12
N ASP A 258 14.67 -2.02 -32.16
CA ASP A 258 13.52 -1.57 -31.37
C ASP A 258 13.80 -1.65 -29.89
N TYR A 259 14.40 -2.73 -29.43
CA TYR A 259 14.81 -2.85 -28.02
C TYR A 259 15.80 -1.75 -27.61
N LYS A 260 16.78 -1.40 -28.47
CA LYS A 260 17.71 -0.30 -28.18
C LYS A 260 17.02 1.08 -28.14
N ILE A 261 16.03 1.29 -29.01
CA ILE A 261 15.25 2.53 -29.03
C ILE A 261 14.47 2.63 -27.71
N LEU A 262 13.75 1.57 -27.30
CA LEU A 262 13.01 1.55 -26.06
C LEU A 262 13.91 1.78 -24.82
N LEU A 263 15.11 1.21 -24.81
CA LEU A 263 16.09 1.46 -23.75
C LEU A 263 16.57 2.90 -23.71
N LYS A 264 16.79 3.52 -24.89
CA LYS A 264 17.21 4.91 -25.00
C LYS A 264 16.11 5.85 -24.50
N GLU A 265 14.87 5.60 -24.87
CA GLU A 265 13.71 6.36 -24.40
C GLU A 265 13.56 6.23 -22.89
N LEU A 266 13.66 5.00 -22.36
CA LEU A 266 13.61 4.75 -20.92
C LEU A 266 14.71 5.51 -20.16
N LYS A 267 15.94 5.52 -20.70
CA LYS A 267 17.07 6.26 -20.14
C LYS A 267 16.85 7.77 -20.13
N LEU A 268 16.28 8.31 -21.19
CA LEU A 268 15.93 9.74 -21.28
C LEU A 268 14.83 10.11 -20.29
N TYR A 269 13.95 9.17 -20.02
CA TYR A 269 12.84 9.34 -19.10
C TYR A 269 13.29 9.28 -17.62
N ASN A 270 13.89 8.19 -17.17
CA ASN A 270 14.52 8.03 -15.86
C ASN A 270 15.66 6.99 -15.93
N PRO A 271 16.92 7.40 -15.75
CA PRO A 271 18.07 6.49 -15.77
C PRO A 271 17.98 5.34 -14.75
N GLU A 272 17.35 5.53 -13.60
CA GLU A 272 17.23 4.52 -12.52
C GLU A 272 16.40 3.29 -12.96
N LEU A 273 15.51 3.46 -13.95
CA LEU A 273 14.75 2.35 -14.51
C LEU A 273 15.63 1.35 -15.27
N LEU A 274 16.85 1.72 -15.64
CA LEU A 274 17.81 0.83 -16.28
C LEU A 274 18.40 -0.20 -15.31
N ASP A 275 18.31 0.02 -14.01
CA ASP A 275 18.81 -0.91 -12.98
C ASP A 275 17.78 -2.00 -12.63
N LYS A 276 16.56 -1.87 -13.13
CA LYS A 276 15.47 -2.85 -12.89
C LYS A 276 15.66 -4.13 -13.69
N SER A 277 15.15 -5.24 -13.12
CA SER A 277 15.04 -6.51 -13.85
C SER A 277 14.17 -6.34 -15.11
N ARG A 278 14.59 -6.97 -16.20
CA ARG A 278 13.97 -6.81 -17.54
C ARG A 278 13.62 -8.14 -18.14
N VAL A 279 12.42 -8.25 -18.70
CA VAL A 279 11.96 -9.38 -19.49
C VAL A 279 11.54 -8.86 -20.86
N LEU A 280 11.84 -9.60 -21.91
CA LEU A 280 11.46 -9.26 -23.28
C LEU A 280 10.39 -10.23 -23.80
N ALA A 281 9.21 -9.70 -24.13
CA ALA A 281 8.16 -10.45 -24.80
C ALA A 281 8.06 -10.04 -26.27
N ILE A 282 8.19 -11.03 -27.16
CA ILE A 282 7.90 -10.85 -28.58
C ILE A 282 6.43 -11.21 -28.78
N THR A 283 5.62 -10.19 -29.06
CA THR A 283 4.15 -10.30 -29.16
C THR A 283 3.71 -10.65 -30.58
N LYS A 284 2.44 -11.03 -30.76
CA LYS A 284 1.87 -11.41 -32.04
C LYS A 284 2.61 -12.60 -32.69
N SER A 285 3.07 -13.54 -31.89
CA SER A 285 3.81 -14.72 -32.41
C SER A 285 2.95 -15.65 -33.26
N ASP A 286 1.64 -15.48 -33.27
CA ASP A 286 0.68 -16.14 -34.16
C ASP A 286 0.86 -15.77 -35.63
N LEU A 287 1.54 -14.65 -35.93
CA LEU A 287 1.87 -14.21 -37.27
C LEU A 287 3.14 -14.90 -37.85
N LEU A 288 3.86 -15.67 -37.01
CA LEU A 288 5.13 -16.28 -37.39
C LEU A 288 4.97 -17.75 -37.77
N ASP A 289 5.51 -18.10 -38.94
CA ASP A 289 5.73 -19.51 -39.31
C ASP A 289 6.95 -20.07 -38.54
N ALA A 290 7.07 -21.39 -38.53
CA ALA A 290 8.12 -22.09 -37.80
C ALA A 290 9.55 -21.71 -38.25
N GLU A 291 9.74 -21.31 -39.51
CA GLU A 291 11.01 -20.86 -40.07
C GLU A 291 11.33 -19.43 -39.58
N LEU A 292 10.40 -18.51 -39.72
CA LEU A 292 10.51 -17.15 -39.26
C LEU A 292 10.76 -17.07 -37.73
N LEU A 293 10.11 -17.94 -36.97
CA LEU A 293 10.32 -18.03 -35.52
C LEU A 293 11.77 -18.44 -35.19
N LYS A 294 12.39 -19.34 -35.97
CA LYS A 294 13.81 -19.70 -35.79
C LYS A 294 14.76 -18.54 -36.12
N GLU A 295 14.45 -17.78 -37.16
CA GLU A 295 15.25 -16.62 -37.55
C GLU A 295 15.14 -15.50 -36.50
N MET A 296 13.93 -15.17 -36.05
CA MET A 296 13.70 -14.14 -35.05
C MET A 296 14.32 -14.46 -33.69
N LYS A 297 14.40 -15.74 -33.33
CA LYS A 297 15.15 -16.16 -32.13
C LYS A 297 16.62 -15.76 -32.15
N LYS A 298 17.24 -15.66 -33.35
CA LYS A 298 18.65 -15.20 -33.50
C LYS A 298 18.78 -13.69 -33.33
N GLU A 299 17.71 -12.93 -33.59
CA GLU A 299 17.67 -11.49 -33.43
C GLU A 299 17.39 -11.03 -31.98
N VAL A 300 16.98 -11.94 -31.10
CA VAL A 300 16.75 -11.60 -29.70
C VAL A 300 18.07 -11.21 -29.03
N PRO A 301 18.10 -10.11 -28.27
CA PRO A 301 19.29 -9.71 -27.49
C PRO A 301 19.72 -10.81 -26.52
N ARG A 302 21.03 -11.10 -26.46
CA ARG A 302 21.58 -12.09 -25.51
C ARG A 302 21.60 -11.51 -24.10
N GLY A 303 21.40 -12.36 -23.08
CA GLY A 303 21.52 -11.99 -21.68
C GLY A 303 20.24 -11.44 -21.05
N ILE A 304 19.10 -11.41 -21.78
CA ILE A 304 17.81 -10.99 -21.27
C ILE A 304 16.83 -12.16 -21.37
N PRO A 305 16.10 -12.49 -20.31
CA PRO A 305 15.01 -13.45 -20.37
C PRO A 305 14.01 -13.04 -21.46
N SER A 306 13.75 -13.91 -22.42
CA SER A 306 12.88 -13.58 -23.55
C SER A 306 11.90 -14.69 -23.86
N ILE A 307 10.70 -14.30 -24.34
CA ILE A 307 9.63 -15.21 -24.66
C ILE A 307 8.82 -14.72 -25.85
N PHE A 308 8.34 -15.66 -26.68
CA PHE A 308 7.38 -15.40 -27.76
C PHE A 308 5.98 -15.67 -27.23
N ILE A 309 5.08 -14.72 -27.41
CA ILE A 309 3.70 -14.79 -26.91
C ILE A 309 2.69 -14.37 -27.99
N SER A 310 1.53 -14.95 -27.94
CA SER A 310 0.34 -14.42 -28.61
C SER A 310 -0.76 -14.25 -27.59
N SER A 311 -1.21 -13.01 -27.41
CA SER A 311 -2.34 -12.71 -26.53
C SER A 311 -3.66 -13.18 -27.12
N ILE A 312 -3.78 -13.22 -28.46
CA ILE A 312 -4.99 -13.66 -29.16
C ILE A 312 -5.12 -15.18 -29.11
N ALA A 313 -4.03 -15.90 -29.38
CA ALA A 313 -3.98 -17.37 -29.33
C ALA A 313 -3.70 -17.90 -27.92
N GLU A 314 -3.56 -17.05 -26.92
CA GLU A 314 -3.20 -17.36 -25.52
C GLU A 314 -1.94 -18.23 -25.38
N SER A 315 -1.09 -18.24 -26.43
CA SER A 315 0.13 -19.04 -26.42
C SER A 315 1.27 -18.34 -25.70
N GLY A 316 2.04 -19.08 -24.89
CA GLY A 316 3.17 -18.57 -24.14
C GLY A 316 2.82 -17.77 -22.87
N ILE A 317 1.53 -17.48 -22.62
CA ILE A 317 1.09 -16.63 -21.49
C ILE A 317 1.44 -17.25 -20.13
N ALA A 318 1.20 -18.55 -19.94
CA ALA A 318 1.54 -19.23 -18.70
C ALA A 318 3.05 -19.14 -18.39
N LYS A 319 3.88 -19.41 -19.39
CA LYS A 319 5.35 -19.29 -19.26
C LYS A 319 5.80 -17.84 -18.99
N LEU A 320 5.13 -16.85 -19.57
CA LEU A 320 5.39 -15.43 -19.27
C LEU A 320 5.13 -15.14 -17.81
N LYS A 321 3.99 -15.60 -17.26
CA LYS A 321 3.66 -15.45 -15.84
C LYS A 321 4.73 -16.09 -14.94
N ASP A 322 5.21 -17.29 -15.27
CA ASP A 322 6.28 -17.99 -14.55
C ASP A 322 7.59 -17.18 -14.57
N MET A 323 7.96 -16.63 -15.73
CA MET A 323 9.17 -15.82 -15.89
C MET A 323 9.08 -14.53 -15.06
N LEU A 324 7.96 -13.81 -15.14
CA LEU A 324 7.75 -12.60 -14.38
C LEU A 324 7.77 -12.88 -12.88
N TRP A 325 7.09 -13.93 -12.42
CA TRP A 325 7.09 -14.32 -11.01
C TRP A 325 8.49 -14.65 -10.50
N LYS A 326 9.29 -15.35 -11.32
CA LYS A 326 10.69 -15.66 -10.98
C LYS A 326 11.54 -14.40 -10.88
N GLU A 327 11.38 -13.44 -11.79
CA GLU A 327 12.12 -12.17 -11.73
C GLU A 327 11.70 -11.29 -10.55
N LEU A 328 10.41 -11.27 -10.19
CA LEU A 328 9.88 -10.54 -9.03
C LEU A 328 10.40 -11.07 -7.68
N ASN A 329 10.73 -12.38 -7.62
CA ASN A 329 11.20 -13.03 -6.39
C ASN A 329 12.69 -13.39 -6.44
N LYS A 330 13.45 -12.80 -7.36
CA LYS A 330 14.92 -12.84 -7.30
C LYS A 330 15.38 -11.94 -6.16
N SER A 331 15.89 -12.55 -5.09
CA SER A 331 16.59 -11.88 -3.98
C SER A 331 17.93 -11.37 -4.46
#